data_3e010b9e84b9c72567ed6c1219ae45e9
#
_entry.id   3e010b9e84b9c72567ed6c1219ae45e9
#
_cell.length_a   1.000
_cell.length_b   1.000
_cell.length_c   1.000
_cell.angle_alpha   90.00
_cell.angle_beta   90.00
_cell.angle_gamma   90.00
#
_symmetry.space_group_name_H-M   'P 1'
#
loop_
_entity.id
_entity.type
_entity.pdbx_description
1 polymer ?
#
loop_
_entity_poly.entity_id
_entity_poly.type
_entity_poly.pdbx_seq_one_letter_code
_entity_poly.pdbx_strand_id
1 'polypeptide(L)'
;MKNIVLLVVIIWLIISACAGPAGNGPQGSWQMVQMQMVEGRKITNYFSDRYSVNQTKIWDGNNFIFVGKYRVDTTTIYRFGVGTFTLNGNIYEENIKYHFEEFYEGTRNKIWLEIRNDTLLHIYPVDDLGEPNPTRHWIEKYIRLK
;
A
#
# COMPACT_ATOMS: atom_id res chain seq x y z
N MET A 1 -24.31 -21.00 43.77
CA MET A 1 -24.72 -20.34 42.50
C MET A 1 -24.08 -18.95 42.28
N LYS A 2 -23.92 -18.10 43.33
CA LYS A 2 -23.25 -16.77 43.19
C LYS A 2 -21.80 -16.82 42.69
N ASN A 3 -21.02 -17.82 43.07
CA ASN A 3 -19.60 -17.93 42.69
C ASN A 3 -19.38 -18.40 41.25
N ILE A 4 -20.34 -19.13 40.66
CA ILE A 4 -20.24 -19.59 39.26
C ILE A 4 -20.51 -18.44 38.30
N VAL A 5 -21.43 -17.54 38.63
CA VAL A 5 -21.74 -16.36 37.80
C VAL A 5 -20.55 -15.41 37.74
N LEU A 6 -19.82 -15.24 38.86
CA LEU A 6 -18.63 -14.39 38.92
C LEU A 6 -17.48 -14.94 38.04
N LEU A 7 -17.30 -16.27 38.04
CA LEU A 7 -16.26 -16.92 37.22
C LEU A 7 -16.52 -16.78 35.70
N VAL A 8 -17.79 -16.92 35.31
CA VAL A 8 -18.18 -16.75 33.88
C VAL A 8 -17.97 -15.32 33.38
N VAL A 9 -18.26 -14.32 34.23
CA VAL A 9 -18.06 -12.90 33.86
C VAL A 9 -16.56 -12.58 33.70
N ILE A 10 -15.69 -13.13 34.54
CA ILE A 10 -14.24 -12.94 34.46
C ILE A 10 -13.67 -13.59 33.20
N ILE A 11 -14.16 -14.76 32.79
CA ILE A 11 -13.73 -15.43 31.57
C ILE A 11 -14.13 -14.63 30.33
N TRP A 12 -15.31 -14.01 30.30
CA TRP A 12 -15.74 -13.14 29.19
C TRP A 12 -14.91 -11.86 29.06
N LEU A 13 -14.43 -11.30 30.18
CA LEU A 13 -13.57 -10.11 30.18
C LEU A 13 -12.14 -10.40 29.63
N ILE A 14 -11.65 -11.64 29.84
CA ILE A 14 -10.30 -12.02 29.37
C ILE A 14 -10.27 -12.28 27.84
N ILE A 15 -11.38 -12.76 27.25
CA ILE A 15 -11.45 -13.03 25.79
C ILE A 15 -11.53 -11.73 24.98
N SER A 16 -12.01 -10.63 25.57
CA SER A 16 -12.09 -9.33 24.88
C SER A 16 -10.76 -8.58 24.78
N ALA A 17 -9.70 -9.04 25.44
CA ALA A 17 -8.42 -8.31 25.52
C ALA A 17 -7.39 -8.68 24.43
N CYS A 18 -7.71 -9.64 23.53
CA CYS A 18 -6.78 -10.08 22.47
C CYS A 18 -7.13 -9.60 21.04
N ALA A 19 -8.16 -8.78 20.89
CA ALA A 19 -8.34 -8.05 19.65
C ALA A 19 -7.52 -6.76 19.72
N GLY A 20 -6.24 -6.84 19.43
CA GLY A 20 -5.47 -5.66 19.04
C GLY A 20 -6.23 -4.95 17.92
N PRO A 21 -6.13 -3.61 17.77
CA PRO A 21 -6.78 -2.92 16.68
C PRO A 21 -6.34 -3.62 15.39
N ALA A 22 -7.27 -4.28 14.71
CA ALA A 22 -7.05 -4.74 13.36
C ALA A 22 -6.78 -3.47 12.57
N GLY A 23 -5.51 -3.19 12.31
CA GLY A 23 -5.10 -2.06 11.51
C GLY A 23 -5.81 -2.21 10.17
N ASN A 24 -6.70 -1.27 9.84
CA ASN A 24 -7.41 -1.23 8.56
C ASN A 24 -6.45 -0.98 7.38
N GLY A 25 -5.15 -1.19 7.58
CA GLY A 25 -4.09 -1.00 6.61
C GLY A 25 -3.90 -2.19 5.67
N PRO A 26 -3.12 -2.00 4.62
CA PRO A 26 -2.81 -3.03 3.64
C PRO A 26 -1.85 -4.04 4.22
N GLN A 27 -2.33 -5.05 4.93
CA GLN A 27 -1.48 -6.12 5.46
C GLN A 27 -1.35 -7.27 4.46
N GLY A 28 -0.17 -7.95 4.48
CA GLY A 28 0.14 -9.09 3.63
C GLY A 28 0.79 -8.70 2.30
N SER A 29 0.76 -9.64 1.35
CA SER A 29 1.44 -9.52 0.06
C SER A 29 0.46 -9.21 -1.07
N TRP A 30 0.87 -8.32 -1.97
CA TRP A 30 0.02 -7.82 -3.04
C TRP A 30 0.79 -7.72 -4.35
N GLN A 31 0.19 -8.21 -5.42
CA GLN A 31 0.75 -8.19 -6.77
C GLN A 31 0.18 -7.01 -7.55
N MET A 32 1.04 -6.18 -8.12
CA MET A 32 0.61 -5.12 -9.04
C MET A 32 0.03 -5.72 -10.32
N VAL A 33 -1.14 -5.25 -10.72
CA VAL A 33 -1.86 -5.69 -11.95
C VAL A 33 -2.15 -4.54 -12.90
N GLN A 34 -1.97 -3.30 -12.46
CA GLN A 34 -2.11 -2.11 -13.29
C GLN A 34 -1.20 -1.00 -12.77
N MET A 35 -0.61 -0.27 -13.70
CA MET A 35 0.13 0.97 -13.42
C MET A 35 -0.12 1.94 -14.57
N GLN A 36 -0.60 3.13 -14.24
CA GLN A 36 -0.88 4.19 -15.19
C GLN A 36 -0.29 5.51 -14.70
N MET A 37 0.23 6.31 -15.62
CA MET A 37 0.60 7.69 -15.37
C MET A 37 -0.39 8.59 -16.09
N VAL A 38 -0.95 9.53 -15.37
CA VAL A 38 -1.86 10.55 -15.88
C VAL A 38 -1.13 11.88 -15.91
N GLU A 39 -1.01 12.50 -17.07
CA GLU A 39 -0.42 13.84 -17.31
C GLU A 39 -1.42 14.70 -18.06
N GLY A 40 -2.15 15.53 -17.34
CA GLY A 40 -3.27 16.30 -17.91
C GLY A 40 -4.32 15.38 -18.54
N ARG A 41 -4.43 15.39 -19.89
CA ARG A 41 -5.35 14.51 -20.64
C ARG A 41 -4.69 13.21 -21.14
N LYS A 42 -3.37 13.08 -21.00
CA LYS A 42 -2.62 11.92 -21.48
C LYS A 42 -2.57 10.84 -20.41
N ILE A 43 -2.91 9.61 -20.78
CA ILE A 43 -2.77 8.42 -19.93
C ILE A 43 -1.76 7.48 -20.58
N THR A 44 -0.69 7.13 -19.86
CA THR A 44 0.29 6.12 -20.26
C THR A 44 0.07 4.87 -19.45
N ASN A 45 -0.19 3.74 -20.10
CA ASN A 45 -0.36 2.44 -19.46
C ASN A 45 0.96 1.66 -19.47
N TYR A 46 1.41 1.22 -18.30
CA TYR A 46 2.65 0.44 -18.11
C TYR A 46 2.43 -1.08 -18.13
N PHE A 47 1.23 -1.53 -18.50
CA PHE A 47 0.90 -2.92 -18.80
C PHE A 47 0.47 -3.00 -20.28
N SER A 48 1.46 -2.98 -21.16
CA SER A 48 1.28 -2.97 -22.64
C SER A 48 2.42 -3.75 -23.30
N ASP A 49 2.39 -3.88 -24.62
CA ASP A 49 3.45 -4.57 -25.38
C ASP A 49 4.84 -3.91 -25.22
N ARG A 50 4.86 -2.58 -25.05
CA ARG A 50 6.08 -1.80 -24.84
C ARG A 50 6.57 -1.83 -23.40
N TYR A 51 5.66 -1.92 -22.42
CA TYR A 51 5.96 -1.85 -21.01
C TYR A 51 5.46 -3.10 -20.30
N SER A 52 6.22 -3.65 -19.39
CA SER A 52 5.72 -4.67 -18.47
C SER A 52 6.24 -4.41 -17.07
N VAL A 53 5.35 -4.60 -16.09
CA VAL A 53 5.65 -4.45 -14.67
C VAL A 53 5.31 -5.74 -13.97
N ASN A 54 6.27 -6.26 -13.22
CA ASN A 54 6.05 -7.36 -12.27
C ASN A 54 6.56 -6.87 -10.92
N GLN A 55 5.67 -6.37 -10.07
CA GLN A 55 5.99 -5.82 -8.77
C GLN A 55 5.11 -6.44 -7.71
N THR A 56 5.76 -6.89 -6.64
CA THR A 56 5.09 -7.29 -5.39
C THR A 56 5.36 -6.25 -4.33
N LYS A 57 4.33 -5.89 -3.56
CA LYS A 57 4.42 -5.03 -2.39
C LYS A 57 3.90 -5.78 -1.18
N ILE A 58 4.63 -5.68 -0.07
CA ILE A 58 4.35 -6.40 1.16
C ILE A 58 4.25 -5.38 2.28
N TRP A 59 3.24 -5.54 3.13
CA TRP A 59 3.05 -4.77 4.34
C TRP A 59 3.01 -5.69 5.55
N ASP A 60 3.79 -5.34 6.58
CA ASP A 60 3.84 -6.03 7.86
C ASP A 60 3.92 -5.01 9.00
N GLY A 61 2.90 -4.97 9.84
CA GLY A 61 2.74 -3.91 10.84
C GLY A 61 2.71 -2.54 10.19
N ASN A 62 3.66 -1.69 10.53
CA ASN A 62 3.83 -0.35 9.96
C ASN A 62 4.96 -0.28 8.91
N ASN A 63 5.46 -1.42 8.45
CA ASN A 63 6.53 -1.47 7.48
C ASN A 63 5.98 -1.83 6.09
N PHE A 64 6.65 -1.34 5.06
CA PHE A 64 6.43 -1.79 3.70
C PHE A 64 7.74 -2.12 3.01
N ILE A 65 7.65 -3.02 2.05
CA ILE A 65 8.69 -3.29 1.06
C ILE A 65 8.01 -3.53 -0.28
N PHE A 66 8.57 -2.98 -1.34
CA PHE A 66 8.25 -3.43 -2.68
C PHE A 66 9.51 -3.86 -3.43
N VAL A 67 9.34 -4.84 -4.29
CA VAL A 67 10.35 -5.28 -5.25
C VAL A 67 9.68 -5.49 -6.60
N GLY A 68 10.35 -5.07 -7.67
CA GLY A 68 9.77 -5.17 -8.99
C GLY A 68 10.80 -5.29 -10.10
N LYS A 69 10.36 -5.95 -11.17
CA LYS A 69 11.06 -6.01 -12.45
C LYS A 69 10.24 -5.26 -13.48
N TYR A 70 10.82 -4.23 -14.03
CA TYR A 70 10.20 -3.37 -15.03
C TYR A 70 10.91 -3.55 -16.35
N ARG A 71 10.15 -3.71 -17.41
CA ARG A 71 10.70 -3.72 -18.79
C ARG A 71 10.14 -2.54 -19.55
N VAL A 72 11.03 -1.79 -20.18
CA VAL A 72 10.70 -0.71 -21.10
C VAL A 72 11.39 -1.04 -22.42
N ASP A 73 10.63 -1.36 -23.44
CA ASP A 73 11.13 -1.90 -24.72
C ASP A 73 12.00 -3.16 -24.45
N THR A 74 13.31 -3.08 -24.70
CA THR A 74 14.29 -4.16 -24.49
C THR A 74 15.05 -4.04 -23.15
N THR A 75 14.88 -2.92 -22.43
CA THR A 75 15.61 -2.65 -21.20
C THR A 75 14.84 -3.19 -19.98
N THR A 76 15.55 -3.92 -19.13
CA THR A 76 15.03 -4.38 -17.83
C THR A 76 15.64 -3.55 -16.71
N ILE A 77 14.77 -3.06 -15.82
CA ILE A 77 15.14 -2.29 -14.63
C ILE A 77 14.56 -3.01 -13.41
N TYR A 78 15.37 -3.19 -12.37
CA TYR A 78 14.92 -3.70 -11.07
C TYR A 78 14.69 -2.52 -10.14
N ARG A 79 13.56 -2.55 -9.45
CA ARG A 79 13.15 -1.50 -8.51
C ARG A 79 12.84 -2.10 -7.16
N PHE A 80 13.18 -1.37 -6.12
CA PHE A 80 12.83 -1.71 -4.74
C PHE A 80 12.63 -0.44 -3.93
N GLY A 81 11.87 -0.56 -2.86
CA GLY A 81 11.73 0.47 -1.85
C GLY A 81 11.32 -0.15 -0.54
N VAL A 82 11.83 0.40 0.55
CA VAL A 82 11.59 -0.05 1.93
C VAL A 82 11.37 1.15 2.81
N GLY A 83 10.44 1.04 3.75
CA GLY A 83 10.19 2.10 4.71
C GLY A 83 9.09 1.76 5.70
N THR A 84 8.62 2.79 6.37
CA THR A 84 7.48 2.73 7.26
C THR A 84 6.32 3.52 6.69
N PHE A 85 5.12 3.30 7.19
CA PHE A 85 3.96 4.07 6.78
C PHE A 85 3.06 4.44 7.95
N THR A 86 2.23 5.45 7.72
CA THR A 86 1.08 5.78 8.53
C THR A 86 -0.17 5.78 7.66
N LEU A 87 -1.32 5.49 8.26
CA LEU A 87 -2.62 5.51 7.57
C LEU A 87 -3.62 6.29 8.42
N ASN A 88 -4.21 7.33 7.83
CA ASN A 88 -5.28 8.13 8.43
C ASN A 88 -6.44 8.23 7.43
N GLY A 89 -7.51 7.49 7.68
CA GLY A 89 -8.57 7.32 6.69
C GLY A 89 -8.03 6.66 5.43
N ASN A 90 -8.12 7.36 4.29
CA ASN A 90 -7.57 6.92 3.01
C ASN A 90 -6.20 7.54 2.69
N ILE A 91 -5.70 8.43 3.55
CA ILE A 91 -4.37 9.03 3.36
C ILE A 91 -3.32 8.10 3.95
N TYR A 92 -2.60 7.46 3.06
CA TYR A 92 -1.48 6.59 3.34
C TYR A 92 -0.19 7.36 3.06
N GLU A 93 0.68 7.52 4.06
CA GLU A 93 1.94 8.25 3.91
C GLU A 93 3.11 7.30 4.14
N GLU A 94 3.94 7.12 3.11
CA GLU A 94 5.20 6.37 3.18
C GLU A 94 6.33 7.26 3.64
N ASN A 95 7.12 6.78 4.61
CA ASN A 95 8.43 7.32 4.96
C ASN A 95 9.48 6.38 4.36
N ILE A 96 10.10 6.79 3.28
CA ILE A 96 11.00 5.97 2.47
C ILE A 96 12.38 5.92 3.13
N LYS A 97 12.84 4.72 3.49
CA LYS A 97 14.14 4.52 4.14
C LYS A 97 15.23 4.12 3.15
N TYR A 98 14.91 3.21 2.24
CA TYR A 98 15.78 2.77 1.15
C TYR A 98 14.99 2.72 -0.15
N HIS A 99 15.61 3.14 -1.24
CA HIS A 99 14.97 3.17 -2.54
C HIS A 99 16.03 2.95 -3.65
N PHE A 100 15.65 2.34 -4.77
CA PHE A 100 16.53 2.14 -5.92
C PHE A 100 17.01 3.46 -6.56
N GLU A 101 16.32 4.56 -6.34
CA GLU A 101 16.74 5.93 -6.68
C GLU A 101 17.00 6.67 -5.36
N GLU A 102 18.27 6.92 -5.03
CA GLU A 102 18.71 7.49 -3.74
C GLU A 102 18.02 8.80 -3.37
N PHE A 103 17.62 9.62 -4.36
CA PHE A 103 16.99 10.92 -4.07
C PHE A 103 15.59 10.79 -3.41
N TYR A 104 14.98 9.59 -3.42
CA TYR A 104 13.76 9.34 -2.66
C TYR A 104 14.01 8.95 -1.20
N GLU A 105 15.25 8.58 -0.84
CA GLU A 105 15.57 8.21 0.53
C GLU A 105 15.39 9.37 1.49
N GLY A 106 14.76 9.12 2.63
CA GLY A 106 14.39 10.13 3.62
C GLY A 106 13.20 11.01 3.25
N THR A 107 12.57 10.78 2.09
CA THR A 107 11.38 11.53 1.67
C THR A 107 10.09 10.89 2.17
N ARG A 108 9.00 11.65 2.06
CA ARG A 108 7.64 11.18 2.33
C ARG A 108 6.81 11.25 1.06
N ASN A 109 5.99 10.24 0.87
CA ASN A 109 5.08 10.16 -0.27
C ASN A 109 3.65 9.95 0.22
N LYS A 110 2.75 10.90 -0.08
CA LYS A 110 1.32 10.78 0.25
C LYS A 110 0.57 10.14 -0.89
N ILE A 111 -0.25 9.17 -0.53
CA ILE A 111 -0.95 8.27 -1.43
C ILE A 111 -2.40 8.19 -0.97
N TRP A 112 -3.35 8.32 -1.86
CA TRP A 112 -4.70 7.86 -1.63
C TRP A 112 -4.71 6.35 -1.74
N LEU A 113 -5.14 5.69 -0.66
CA LEU A 113 -5.23 4.24 -0.58
C LEU A 113 -6.68 3.83 -0.37
N GLU A 114 -7.15 2.90 -1.21
CA GLU A 114 -8.46 2.29 -1.06
C GLU A 114 -8.33 0.76 -1.19
N ILE A 115 -8.97 0.04 -0.26
CA ILE A 115 -9.04 -1.43 -0.29
C ILE A 115 -10.49 -1.84 -0.42
N ARG A 116 -10.78 -2.63 -1.45
CA ARG A 116 -12.08 -3.29 -1.65
C ARG A 116 -11.86 -4.78 -1.86
N ASN A 117 -12.23 -5.59 -0.86
CA ASN A 117 -11.97 -7.03 -0.86
C ASN A 117 -10.48 -7.33 -1.07
N ASP A 118 -10.13 -8.10 -2.11
CA ASP A 118 -8.75 -8.46 -2.47
C ASP A 118 -8.14 -7.50 -3.49
N THR A 119 -8.69 -6.30 -3.65
CA THR A 119 -8.17 -5.25 -4.55
C THR A 119 -7.75 -4.03 -3.74
N LEU A 120 -6.57 -3.49 -4.06
CA LEU A 120 -6.02 -2.28 -3.48
C LEU A 120 -5.72 -1.29 -4.61
N LEU A 121 -6.11 -0.04 -4.41
CA LEU A 121 -5.85 1.10 -5.30
C LEU A 121 -4.94 2.09 -4.60
N HIS A 122 -3.89 2.52 -5.29
CA HIS A 122 -3.03 3.65 -4.95
C HIS A 122 -3.16 4.76 -5.99
N ILE A 123 -3.27 6.02 -5.53
CA ILE A 123 -3.17 7.21 -6.38
C ILE A 123 -2.17 8.16 -5.72
N TYR A 124 -1.13 8.59 -6.44
CA TYR A 124 -0.08 9.44 -5.87
C TYR A 124 0.66 10.29 -6.91
N PRO A 125 1.26 11.43 -6.53
CA PRO A 125 1.12 12.05 -5.21
C PRO A 125 -0.27 12.67 -5.02
N VAL A 126 -0.71 12.74 -3.77
CA VAL A 126 -1.92 13.45 -3.37
C VAL A 126 -1.60 14.55 -2.35
N ASP A 127 -2.48 15.52 -2.21
CA ASP A 127 -2.40 16.54 -1.17
C ASP A 127 -2.95 16.05 0.19
N ASP A 128 -3.06 16.94 1.17
CA ASP A 128 -3.55 16.63 2.51
C ASP A 128 -5.04 16.27 2.56
N LEU A 129 -5.81 16.61 1.52
CA LEU A 129 -7.22 16.25 1.36
C LEU A 129 -7.40 14.95 0.56
N GLY A 130 -6.31 14.40 0.00
CA GLY A 130 -6.33 13.20 -0.82
C GLY A 130 -6.60 13.48 -2.30
N GLU A 131 -6.55 14.74 -2.73
CA GLU A 131 -6.75 15.09 -4.12
C GLU A 131 -5.47 14.81 -4.93
N PRO A 132 -5.57 14.08 -6.05
CA PRO A 132 -4.43 13.80 -6.91
C PRO A 132 -3.82 15.08 -7.50
N ASN A 133 -2.49 15.10 -7.65
CA ASN A 133 -1.83 16.17 -8.34
C ASN A 133 -2.41 16.34 -9.76
N PRO A 134 -3.01 17.49 -10.10
CA PRO A 134 -3.74 17.66 -11.36
C PRO A 134 -2.83 17.67 -12.59
N THR A 135 -1.56 18.00 -12.41
CA THR A 135 -0.58 18.01 -13.51
C THR A 135 -0.09 16.61 -13.83
N ARG A 136 0.25 15.85 -12.79
CA ARG A 136 0.80 14.49 -12.95
C ARG A 136 0.57 13.65 -11.71
N HIS A 137 -0.01 12.47 -11.90
CA HIS A 137 -0.15 11.47 -10.82
C HIS A 137 -0.12 10.05 -11.40
N TRP A 138 0.15 9.11 -10.52
CA TRP A 138 0.17 7.68 -10.81
C TRP A 138 -1.08 7.02 -10.25
N ILE A 139 -1.54 5.98 -10.95
CA ILE A 139 -2.61 5.09 -10.50
C ILE A 139 -2.05 3.67 -10.55
N GLU A 140 -2.02 3.01 -9.41
CA GLU A 140 -1.58 1.62 -9.28
C GLU A 140 -2.70 0.77 -8.69
N LYS A 141 -2.90 -0.41 -9.26
CA LYS A 141 -3.84 -1.39 -8.76
C LYS A 141 -3.13 -2.69 -8.43
N TYR A 142 -3.47 -3.23 -7.28
CA TYR A 142 -2.92 -4.49 -6.78
C TYR A 142 -4.02 -5.48 -6.47
N ILE A 143 -3.67 -6.76 -6.52
CA ILE A 143 -4.49 -7.87 -6.02
C ILE A 143 -3.75 -8.57 -4.88
N ARG A 144 -4.49 -9.03 -3.88
CA ARG A 144 -3.93 -9.77 -2.75
C ARG A 144 -3.42 -11.12 -3.21
N LEU A 145 -2.20 -11.47 -2.80
CA LEU A 145 -1.66 -12.82 -2.96
C LEU A 145 -2.20 -13.70 -1.81
N LYS A 146 -2.62 -14.91 -2.14
CA LYS A 146 -3.14 -15.92 -1.21
C LYS A 146 -2.03 -16.87 -0.80
#